data_058c112b9876f7b9cee533c3fcfa3b54
#
_entry.id   058c112b9876f7b9cee533c3fcfa3b54
#
_cell.length_a   1.000
_cell.length_b   1.000
_cell.length_c   1.000
_cell.angle_alpha   90.00
_cell.angle_beta   90.00
_cell.angle_gamma   90.00
#
_symmetry.space_group_name_H-M   'P 1'
#
loop_
_entity.id
_entity.type
_entity.pdbx_description
1 polymer ?
#
loop_
_entity_poly.entity_id
_entity_poly.type
_entity_poly.pdbx_seq_one_letter_code
_entity_poly.pdbx_strand_id
1 'polypeptide(L)'
;ARAGALFRKGAARRTWEAGRVIPAAGRVAAARGEKAWCEAERGETPAAQCWCSYDGLGGPLCDQPHEAFCLNQCSGRGVCSRTGGFCRCDEGFFGVDCSLTVERGGVVLHPKHAARRARGGGPSPRLFVYDLPEHTSLILQYRAGRNVCTPRAFTFSNTTDWNGGYAYTVDVALHEALLRSPHRVASPDDADFFYIPTYLSCAILPVYDYTGPADYQRGFPMRPVTAMRMLSDAVDRVRALGPHWDRSAGRDHIVLISHDEGGCWAPRGVAANAIILSHWGRMDAQPHSSSRYMADNWESDWKSSIRAPDGAVWSFEGGSRRMIGHHPCYDPAKDIVVPVFKPPSALTSSPFLRPPGSPSPPRKTLAYFSGNLAGNEPAKYSRGIRHRLVAAFRGKDGWRLVGNRGGDYGRDLSTSEFCIVPPGGDGWSSRVDDAVRHGCIAVIIMDNVHMPFESLLQYDRFTLRVAEKDVERLDALLRAVPASRREAMRREMAKVWTRFTYVGAMLDSHAYLPRRHSDGRVLPRPAELERLPATLQQEPDAIETIFMALSSRRAANK
;
A
#
# COMPACT_ATOMS: atom_id res chain seq x y z
N ALA A 1 -26.29 -17.12 -17.02
CA ALA A 1 -25.68 -15.81 -16.84
C ALA A 1 -24.29 -15.87 -17.44
N ARG A 2 -24.02 -15.13 -18.51
CA ARG A 2 -22.71 -15.08 -19.14
C ARG A 2 -21.77 -14.30 -18.21
N ALA A 3 -20.75 -14.96 -17.67
CA ALA A 3 -19.66 -14.28 -17.01
C ALA A 3 -18.90 -13.48 -18.08
N GLY A 4 -18.86 -12.16 -17.93
CA GLY A 4 -18.24 -11.26 -18.88
C GLY A 4 -16.76 -11.56 -19.05
N ALA A 5 -16.31 -11.59 -20.30
CA ALA A 5 -14.92 -11.75 -20.66
C ALA A 5 -14.13 -10.49 -20.27
N LEU A 6 -13.16 -10.64 -19.41
CA LEU A 6 -12.21 -9.58 -19.04
C LEU A 6 -11.01 -9.60 -19.99
N PHE A 7 -10.69 -8.49 -20.61
CA PHE A 7 -9.63 -8.43 -21.61
C PHE A 7 -8.33 -7.79 -21.08
N ARG A 8 -7.24 -8.53 -21.20
CA ARG A 8 -5.94 -7.94 -21.55
C ARG A 8 -5.70 -8.16 -23.04
N LYS A 9 -5.23 -7.17 -23.76
CA LYS A 9 -4.81 -7.36 -25.15
C LYS A 9 -3.77 -8.47 -25.20
N GLY A 10 -4.14 -9.59 -25.82
CA GLY A 10 -3.22 -10.65 -26.17
C GLY A 10 -3.39 -12.01 -25.48
N ALA A 11 -4.19 -12.13 -24.41
CA ALA A 11 -4.43 -13.41 -23.75
C ALA A 11 -5.78 -14.01 -24.18
N ALA A 12 -5.80 -15.27 -24.56
CA ALA A 12 -7.04 -16.00 -24.79
C ALA A 12 -7.64 -16.40 -23.43
N ARG A 13 -8.77 -15.79 -23.07
CA ARG A 13 -9.49 -16.09 -21.82
C ARG A 13 -10.53 -17.16 -22.04
N ARG A 14 -10.82 -17.86 -20.96
CA ARG A 14 -11.75 -18.98 -20.96
C ARG A 14 -12.73 -18.85 -19.83
N THR A 15 -13.99 -19.06 -20.14
CA THR A 15 -15.09 -19.04 -19.20
C THR A 15 -15.44 -20.46 -18.77
N TRP A 16 -15.97 -20.59 -17.56
CA TRP A 16 -16.59 -21.81 -17.09
C TRP A 16 -18.03 -21.90 -17.58
N GLU A 17 -18.37 -22.99 -18.24
CA GLU A 17 -19.75 -23.39 -18.42
C GLU A 17 -19.95 -24.77 -17.79
N ALA A 18 -20.97 -24.90 -16.96
CA ALA A 18 -21.37 -26.17 -16.33
C ALA A 18 -20.24 -26.96 -15.67
N GLY A 19 -19.35 -26.27 -14.93
CA GLY A 19 -18.21 -26.90 -14.24
C GLY A 19 -17.05 -27.33 -15.15
N ARG A 20 -17.00 -26.84 -16.39
CA ARG A 20 -15.90 -27.10 -17.31
C ARG A 20 -15.20 -25.82 -17.75
N VAL A 21 -13.86 -25.87 -17.78
CA VAL A 21 -13.07 -24.85 -18.46
C VAL A 21 -13.14 -25.10 -19.95
N ILE A 22 -13.61 -24.14 -20.73
CA ILE A 22 -13.64 -24.23 -22.18
C ILE A 22 -12.32 -23.67 -22.73
N PRO A 23 -11.43 -24.50 -23.22
CA PRO A 23 -10.17 -24.06 -23.81
C PRO A 23 -10.36 -23.45 -25.18
N ALA A 24 -9.63 -22.36 -25.50
CA ALA A 24 -9.45 -21.92 -26.89
C ALA A 24 -8.41 -22.80 -27.60
N ALA A 25 -7.51 -23.48 -26.91
CA ALA A 25 -6.62 -24.55 -27.38
C ALA A 25 -6.11 -25.35 -26.15
N GLY A 26 -6.18 -26.68 -26.20
CA GLY A 26 -5.68 -27.59 -25.18
C GLY A 26 -6.68 -27.94 -24.06
N ARG A 27 -6.46 -29.04 -23.38
CA ARG A 27 -7.30 -29.50 -22.27
C ARG A 27 -6.85 -28.82 -20.98
N VAL A 28 -7.74 -28.15 -20.32
CA VAL A 28 -7.55 -27.70 -18.94
C VAL A 28 -8.44 -28.57 -18.04
N ALA A 29 -7.89 -29.10 -16.96
CA ALA A 29 -8.63 -29.89 -16.00
C ALA A 29 -9.77 -29.08 -15.40
N ALA A 30 -10.86 -29.77 -15.04
CA ALA A 30 -11.98 -29.15 -14.36
C ALA A 30 -11.57 -28.78 -12.94
N ALA A 31 -11.56 -27.49 -12.60
CA ALA A 31 -11.41 -27.06 -11.23
C ALA A 31 -12.74 -27.27 -10.46
N ARG A 32 -12.65 -27.57 -9.17
CA ARG A 32 -13.81 -27.61 -8.30
C ARG A 32 -14.24 -26.18 -8.01
N GLY A 33 -15.41 -25.83 -8.46
CA GLY A 33 -16.00 -24.54 -8.13
C GLY A 33 -16.38 -23.72 -9.36
N GLU A 34 -17.58 -23.23 -9.35
CA GLU A 34 -18.22 -22.49 -10.43
C GLU A 34 -17.62 -21.08 -10.64
N LYS A 35 -16.52 -20.72 -9.96
CA LYS A 35 -16.05 -19.34 -9.85
C LYS A 35 -14.52 -19.19 -9.99
N ALA A 36 -13.90 -20.08 -10.77
CA ALA A 36 -12.54 -19.88 -11.24
C ALA A 36 -12.54 -19.47 -12.71
N TRP A 37 -11.58 -18.66 -13.11
CA TRP A 37 -11.31 -18.36 -14.50
C TRP A 37 -9.83 -18.52 -14.80
N CYS A 38 -9.51 -18.97 -16.00
CA CYS A 38 -8.15 -19.34 -16.35
C CYS A 38 -7.69 -18.57 -17.59
N GLU A 39 -6.45 -18.14 -17.58
CA GLU A 39 -5.75 -17.56 -18.74
C GLU A 39 -4.84 -18.61 -19.37
N ALA A 40 -4.84 -18.69 -20.69
CA ALA A 40 -3.81 -19.39 -21.45
C ALA A 40 -2.76 -18.39 -21.89
N GLU A 41 -1.51 -18.59 -21.49
CA GLU A 41 -0.41 -17.80 -22.02
C GLU A 41 -0.13 -18.15 -23.49
N ARG A 42 0.18 -17.13 -24.29
CA ARG A 42 0.69 -17.31 -25.65
C ARG A 42 2.18 -17.64 -25.54
N GLY A 43 2.55 -18.86 -25.82
CA GLY A 43 3.95 -19.28 -25.98
C GLY A 43 4.24 -20.61 -25.32
N GLU A 44 4.69 -21.53 -26.08
CA GLU A 44 5.47 -22.76 -25.95
C GLU A 44 5.17 -23.80 -24.86
N THR A 45 4.49 -23.48 -23.78
CA THR A 45 3.92 -24.48 -22.86
C THR A 45 2.60 -23.99 -22.30
N PRO A 46 1.51 -24.73 -22.43
CA PRO A 46 0.21 -24.29 -21.93
C PRO A 46 0.09 -24.55 -20.43
N ALA A 47 0.78 -23.78 -19.62
CA ALA A 47 0.43 -23.66 -18.23
C ALA A 47 -0.76 -22.69 -18.15
N ALA A 48 -1.98 -23.20 -18.24
CA ALA A 48 -3.16 -22.43 -17.94
C ALA A 48 -3.09 -22.02 -16.47
N GLN A 49 -2.94 -20.72 -16.22
CA GLN A 49 -3.02 -20.18 -14.87
C GLN A 49 -4.46 -19.79 -14.59
N CYS A 50 -5.08 -20.43 -13.60
CA CYS A 50 -6.42 -20.08 -13.13
C CYS A 50 -6.35 -19.06 -12.00
N TRP A 51 -7.29 -18.13 -12.02
CA TRP A 51 -7.47 -17.16 -10.95
C TRP A 51 -8.60 -17.64 -10.05
N CYS A 52 -8.26 -17.92 -8.81
CA CYS A 52 -9.22 -18.44 -7.86
C CYS A 52 -10.10 -17.31 -7.33
N SER A 53 -11.41 -17.47 -7.44
CA SER A 53 -12.38 -16.47 -7.01
C SER A 53 -12.83 -16.67 -5.58
N TYR A 54 -12.47 -17.79 -4.96
CA TYR A 54 -12.85 -18.10 -3.60
C TYR A 54 -11.68 -18.09 -2.66
N ASP A 55 -11.93 -17.53 -1.50
CA ASP A 55 -11.05 -17.69 -0.36
C ASP A 55 -10.98 -19.18 0.04
N GLY A 56 -9.80 -19.64 0.36
CA GLY A 56 -9.56 -21.03 0.73
C GLY A 56 -9.28 -21.99 -0.42
N LEU A 57 -9.31 -21.53 -1.68
CA LEU A 57 -8.86 -22.31 -2.84
C LEU A 57 -7.75 -21.58 -3.59
N GLY A 58 -6.78 -22.31 -4.04
CA GLY A 58 -5.66 -21.83 -4.82
C GLY A 58 -5.09 -22.94 -5.69
N GLY A 59 -3.84 -22.77 -6.13
CA GLY A 59 -3.19 -23.63 -7.09
C GLY A 59 -3.50 -23.26 -8.54
N PRO A 60 -2.79 -23.90 -9.49
CA PRO A 60 -2.94 -23.58 -10.91
C PRO A 60 -4.37 -23.75 -11.44
N LEU A 61 -5.14 -24.62 -10.80
CA LEU A 61 -6.50 -24.98 -11.23
C LEU A 61 -7.56 -24.61 -10.20
N CYS A 62 -7.24 -23.90 -9.14
CA CYS A 62 -8.13 -23.56 -8.03
C CYS A 62 -8.81 -24.79 -7.35
N ASP A 63 -8.10 -25.89 -7.32
CA ASP A 63 -8.53 -27.16 -6.79
C ASP A 63 -7.84 -27.53 -5.46
N GLN A 64 -6.89 -26.70 -5.02
CA GLN A 64 -6.10 -26.97 -3.83
C GLN A 64 -6.58 -26.09 -2.69
N PRO A 65 -7.01 -26.68 -1.56
CA PRO A 65 -7.41 -25.90 -0.40
C PRO A 65 -6.17 -25.21 0.21
N HIS A 66 -6.33 -23.95 0.58
CA HIS A 66 -5.35 -23.22 1.35
C HIS A 66 -6.02 -22.48 2.52
N GLU A 67 -5.23 -21.97 3.45
CA GLU A 67 -5.78 -21.25 4.58
C GLU A 67 -6.26 -19.86 4.14
N ALA A 68 -7.46 -19.50 4.55
CA ALA A 68 -8.07 -18.21 4.28
C ALA A 68 -7.32 -17.06 4.97
N PHE A 69 -7.33 -15.89 4.36
CA PHE A 69 -6.79 -14.68 4.98
C PHE A 69 -7.87 -14.00 5.81
N CYS A 70 -7.61 -13.87 7.10
CA CYS A 70 -8.36 -13.00 8.00
C CYS A 70 -7.39 -12.09 8.76
N LEU A 71 -7.87 -10.93 9.19
CA LEU A 71 -7.07 -9.98 9.96
C LEU A 71 -6.49 -10.66 11.20
N ASN A 72 -5.18 -10.55 11.36
CA ASN A 72 -4.42 -11.15 12.45
C ASN A 72 -4.72 -12.66 12.67
N GLN A 73 -5.21 -13.37 11.63
CA GLN A 73 -5.64 -14.77 11.72
C GLN A 73 -6.52 -15.00 12.97
N CYS A 74 -7.50 -14.11 13.16
CA CYS A 74 -8.44 -14.13 14.29
C CYS A 74 -7.76 -14.14 15.67
N SER A 75 -6.55 -13.61 15.77
CA SER A 75 -5.73 -13.56 16.99
C SER A 75 -5.54 -14.93 17.67
N GLY A 76 -5.74 -16.03 16.93
CA GLY A 76 -5.78 -17.39 17.46
C GLY A 76 -6.93 -17.64 18.44
N ARG A 77 -8.03 -16.87 18.32
CA ARG A 77 -9.24 -16.89 19.16
C ARG A 77 -10.50 -16.98 18.33
N GLY A 78 -10.43 -17.67 17.22
CA GLY A 78 -11.53 -17.89 16.33
C GLY A 78 -11.09 -18.60 15.07
N VAL A 79 -12.07 -18.87 14.20
CA VAL A 79 -11.86 -19.54 12.92
C VAL A 79 -12.05 -18.53 11.79
N CYS A 80 -11.07 -18.46 10.90
CA CYS A 80 -11.17 -17.65 9.69
C CYS A 80 -12.19 -18.25 8.72
N SER A 81 -13.19 -17.48 8.34
CA SER A 81 -14.20 -17.91 7.35
C SER A 81 -13.55 -18.03 5.97
N ARG A 82 -13.62 -19.21 5.36
CA ARG A 82 -13.06 -19.46 4.03
C ARG A 82 -13.79 -18.72 2.91
N THR A 83 -15.05 -18.34 3.14
CA THR A 83 -15.88 -17.71 2.12
C THR A 83 -16.15 -16.24 2.39
N GLY A 84 -15.88 -15.75 3.59
CA GLY A 84 -16.27 -14.41 4.01
C GLY A 84 -15.13 -13.46 4.33
N GLY A 85 -13.89 -13.94 4.42
CA GLY A 85 -12.76 -13.09 4.82
C GLY A 85 -12.93 -12.43 6.19
N PHE A 86 -13.68 -13.06 7.10
CA PHE A 86 -13.93 -12.57 8.44
C PHE A 86 -13.76 -13.66 9.51
N CYS A 87 -13.46 -13.23 10.71
CA CYS A 87 -13.27 -14.09 11.85
C CYS A 87 -14.61 -14.48 12.50
N ARG A 88 -14.80 -15.77 12.72
CA ARG A 88 -15.79 -16.27 13.65
C ARG A 88 -15.10 -16.51 14.97
N CYS A 89 -15.27 -15.58 15.91
CA CYS A 89 -14.59 -15.62 17.19
C CYS A 89 -15.11 -16.73 18.09
N ASP A 90 -14.21 -17.27 18.91
CA ASP A 90 -14.57 -18.19 20.00
C ASP A 90 -15.41 -17.45 21.04
N GLU A 91 -16.12 -18.21 21.87
CA GLU A 91 -16.99 -17.65 22.92
C GLU A 91 -16.20 -16.70 23.85
N GLY A 92 -16.77 -15.54 24.13
CA GLY A 92 -16.16 -14.51 24.96
C GLY A 92 -15.18 -13.58 24.24
N PHE A 93 -14.91 -13.82 22.95
CA PHE A 93 -14.08 -12.96 22.11
C PHE A 93 -14.86 -12.32 21.00
N PHE A 94 -14.48 -11.10 20.60
CA PHE A 94 -15.14 -10.36 19.53
C PHE A 94 -14.21 -9.33 18.88
N GLY A 95 -14.76 -8.57 17.92
CA GLY A 95 -14.03 -7.65 17.07
C GLY A 95 -13.55 -8.29 15.78
N VAL A 96 -13.14 -7.48 14.84
CA VAL A 96 -12.78 -7.90 13.46
C VAL A 96 -11.65 -8.94 13.42
N ASP A 97 -10.84 -9.00 14.46
CA ASP A 97 -9.70 -9.93 14.61
C ASP A 97 -9.76 -10.76 15.91
N CYS A 98 -10.91 -10.83 16.60
CA CYS A 98 -11.10 -11.53 17.86
C CYS A 98 -10.14 -11.12 18.98
N SER A 99 -9.72 -9.86 19.00
CA SER A 99 -8.78 -9.34 20.00
C SER A 99 -9.44 -8.66 21.20
N LEU A 100 -10.75 -8.55 21.19
CA LEU A 100 -11.55 -7.93 22.25
C LEU A 100 -12.21 -9.00 23.13
N THR A 101 -12.41 -8.67 24.41
CA THR A 101 -13.19 -9.47 25.37
C THR A 101 -13.96 -8.55 26.31
N VAL A 102 -14.88 -9.09 27.09
CA VAL A 102 -15.64 -8.35 28.09
C VAL A 102 -15.16 -8.74 29.48
N GLU A 103 -14.82 -7.75 30.28
CA GLU A 103 -14.56 -7.89 31.70
C GLU A 103 -15.54 -7.03 32.52
N ARG A 104 -15.48 -7.12 33.84
CA ARG A 104 -16.43 -6.40 34.75
C ARG A 104 -16.53 -4.89 34.53
N GLY A 105 -15.53 -4.28 33.92
CA GLY A 105 -15.48 -2.85 33.58
C GLY A 105 -15.88 -2.49 32.15
N GLY A 106 -16.29 -3.46 31.34
CA GLY A 106 -16.65 -3.25 29.92
C GLY A 106 -15.74 -3.97 28.96
N VAL A 107 -15.67 -3.45 27.74
CA VAL A 107 -14.84 -4.00 26.65
C VAL A 107 -13.37 -3.73 26.92
N VAL A 108 -12.56 -4.77 26.89
CA VAL A 108 -11.11 -4.67 27.07
C VAL A 108 -10.35 -5.36 25.95
N LEU A 109 -9.13 -4.94 25.72
CA LEU A 109 -8.20 -5.67 24.86
C LEU A 109 -7.77 -6.95 25.60
N HIS A 110 -7.76 -8.08 24.88
CA HIS A 110 -7.28 -9.33 25.43
C HIS A 110 -5.88 -9.14 26.07
N PRO A 111 -5.56 -9.81 27.20
CA PRO A 111 -4.33 -9.59 27.97
C PRO A 111 -3.03 -9.68 27.19
N LYS A 112 -2.95 -10.47 26.11
CA LYS A 112 -1.78 -10.47 25.21
C LYS A 112 -1.53 -9.12 24.54
N HIS A 113 -2.59 -8.36 24.26
CA HIS A 113 -2.49 -6.98 23.80
C HIS A 113 -2.24 -6.02 24.96
N ALA A 114 -2.86 -6.28 26.10
CA ALA A 114 -2.73 -5.48 27.30
C ALA A 114 -1.36 -5.61 27.97
N ALA A 115 -0.70 -6.78 27.91
CA ALA A 115 0.59 -7.03 28.55
C ALA A 115 1.74 -6.14 28.03
N ARG A 116 1.62 -5.64 26.80
CA ARG A 116 2.53 -4.61 26.26
C ARG A 116 2.30 -3.24 26.89
N ARG A 117 1.10 -2.97 27.42
CA ARG A 117 0.72 -1.73 28.09
C ARG A 117 1.08 -1.68 29.59
N ALA A 118 1.17 -2.84 30.24
CA ALA A 118 1.11 -2.98 31.69
C ALA A 118 2.34 -2.49 32.47
N ARG A 119 3.38 -1.94 31.82
CA ARG A 119 4.58 -1.48 32.51
C ARG A 119 4.70 0.05 32.64
N GLY A 120 3.56 0.75 32.86
CA GLY A 120 3.64 2.17 33.21
C GLY A 120 2.82 3.13 32.37
N GLY A 121 1.55 2.80 32.07
CA GLY A 121 0.69 3.61 31.22
C GLY A 121 1.01 3.39 29.74
N GLY A 122 0.01 3.02 28.94
CA GLY A 122 0.23 2.77 27.50
C GLY A 122 0.87 3.96 26.78
N PRO A 123 1.60 3.73 25.67
CA PRO A 123 2.25 4.80 24.93
C PRO A 123 1.22 5.83 24.43
N SER A 124 1.64 7.08 24.38
CA SER A 124 0.87 8.18 23.81
C SER A 124 1.39 8.43 22.37
N PRO A 125 0.50 8.80 21.42
CA PRO A 125 -0.94 8.97 21.55
C PRO A 125 -1.69 7.64 21.57
N ARG A 126 -2.90 7.61 22.12
CA ARG A 126 -3.79 6.47 22.18
C ARG A 126 -4.69 6.43 20.95
N LEU A 127 -4.85 5.26 20.35
CA LEU A 127 -5.60 5.06 19.11
C LEU A 127 -6.77 4.12 19.33
N PHE A 128 -7.97 4.54 18.96
CA PHE A 128 -9.10 3.65 18.75
C PHE A 128 -9.18 3.24 17.29
N VAL A 129 -9.40 1.96 17.02
CA VAL A 129 -9.60 1.41 15.68
C VAL A 129 -11.05 0.99 15.56
N TYR A 130 -11.80 1.64 14.67
CA TYR A 130 -13.20 1.27 14.42
C TYR A 130 -13.28 -0.15 13.84
N ASP A 131 -14.34 -0.85 14.22
CA ASP A 131 -14.70 -2.14 13.65
C ASP A 131 -15.79 -1.92 12.59
N LEU A 132 -15.40 -1.98 11.32
CA LEU A 132 -16.28 -1.73 10.17
C LEU A 132 -16.22 -2.95 9.20
N PRO A 133 -16.75 -4.10 9.59
CA PRO A 133 -16.65 -5.32 8.78
C PRO A 133 -17.31 -5.20 7.41
N GLU A 134 -18.33 -4.37 7.27
CA GLU A 134 -18.99 -4.06 6.00
C GLU A 134 -18.06 -3.38 4.99
N HIS A 135 -17.03 -2.66 5.46
CA HIS A 135 -16.03 -2.01 4.61
C HIS A 135 -14.76 -2.82 4.41
N THR A 136 -14.49 -3.78 5.27
CA THR A 136 -13.21 -4.52 5.26
C THR A 136 -13.37 -5.96 4.83
N SER A 137 -14.32 -6.70 5.38
CA SER A 137 -14.47 -8.15 5.14
C SER A 137 -14.84 -8.46 3.70
N LEU A 138 -15.73 -7.67 3.09
CA LEU A 138 -16.12 -7.84 1.70
C LEU A 138 -14.94 -7.70 0.75
N ILE A 139 -14.08 -6.70 0.99
CA ILE A 139 -12.90 -6.46 0.18
C ILE A 139 -11.88 -7.60 0.35
N LEU A 140 -11.67 -8.07 1.58
CA LEU A 140 -10.83 -9.23 1.84
C LEU A 140 -11.35 -10.47 1.12
N GLN A 141 -12.66 -10.71 1.14
CA GLN A 141 -13.30 -11.81 0.43
C GLN A 141 -12.98 -11.77 -1.07
N TYR A 142 -13.10 -10.60 -1.70
CA TYR A 142 -12.83 -10.45 -3.13
C TYR A 142 -11.34 -10.53 -3.47
N ARG A 143 -10.45 -10.30 -2.52
CA ARG A 143 -9.02 -10.14 -2.77
C ARG A 143 -8.15 -11.30 -2.32
N ALA A 144 -8.62 -12.08 -1.38
CA ALA A 144 -7.82 -13.18 -0.81
C ALA A 144 -7.37 -14.19 -1.87
N GLY A 145 -8.24 -14.52 -2.82
CA GLY A 145 -7.90 -15.46 -3.90
C GLY A 145 -6.91 -14.95 -4.95
N ARG A 146 -6.59 -13.65 -4.93
CA ARG A 146 -5.69 -13.02 -5.92
C ARG A 146 -4.38 -12.52 -5.32
N ASN A 147 -4.19 -12.66 -4.03
CA ASN A 147 -3.06 -12.08 -3.31
C ASN A 147 -2.86 -10.57 -3.57
N VAL A 148 -3.93 -9.87 -3.94
CA VAL A 148 -3.94 -8.44 -4.17
C VAL A 148 -4.40 -7.76 -2.90
N CYS A 149 -3.71 -6.73 -2.47
CA CYS A 149 -3.96 -6.00 -1.22
C CYS A 149 -3.71 -6.77 0.08
N THR A 150 -3.61 -8.08 0.07
CA THR A 150 -3.23 -8.82 1.28
C THR A 150 -1.71 -8.84 1.43
N PRO A 151 -1.16 -8.56 2.62
CA PRO A 151 0.29 -8.50 2.82
C PRO A 151 0.97 -9.86 2.73
N ARG A 152 0.19 -10.94 2.82
CA ARG A 152 0.68 -12.31 2.75
C ARG A 152 -0.37 -13.25 2.16
N ALA A 153 0.10 -14.31 1.56
CA ALA A 153 -0.68 -15.45 1.13
C ALA A 153 -0.26 -16.70 1.89
N PHE A 154 -1.17 -17.62 2.07
CA PHE A 154 -0.91 -18.91 2.67
C PHE A 154 -0.87 -19.97 1.57
N THR A 155 0.28 -20.57 1.34
CA THR A 155 0.46 -21.58 0.30
C THR A 155 0.00 -22.98 0.76
N PHE A 156 -0.15 -23.89 -0.19
CA PHE A 156 -0.55 -25.29 0.10
C PHE A 156 0.48 -26.05 0.93
N SER A 157 1.75 -25.68 0.80
CA SER A 157 2.84 -26.23 1.62
C SER A 157 2.86 -25.67 3.03
N ASN A 158 1.82 -24.92 3.43
CA ASN A 158 1.74 -24.24 4.72
C ASN A 158 2.85 -23.21 4.96
N THR A 159 3.46 -22.71 3.89
CA THR A 159 4.37 -21.57 3.95
C THR A 159 3.59 -20.26 3.85
N THR A 160 4.15 -19.21 4.37
CA THR A 160 3.62 -17.86 4.18
C THR A 160 4.48 -17.15 3.17
N ASP A 161 3.86 -16.76 2.07
CA ASP A 161 4.49 -15.89 1.09
C ASP A 161 4.07 -14.45 1.34
N TRP A 162 5.04 -13.58 1.56
CA TRP A 162 4.78 -12.17 1.69
C TRP A 162 4.57 -11.53 0.33
N ASN A 163 3.47 -10.82 0.18
CA ASN A 163 3.10 -10.17 -1.06
C ASN A 163 3.35 -8.66 -0.96
N GLY A 164 4.19 -8.12 -1.79
CA GLY A 164 4.49 -6.69 -1.85
C GLY A 164 4.59 -6.17 -3.26
N GLY A 165 4.14 -6.95 -4.23
CA GLY A 165 4.10 -6.54 -5.64
C GLY A 165 3.06 -5.44 -5.91
N TYR A 166 2.12 -5.27 -4.99
CA TYR A 166 1.01 -4.33 -5.12
C TYR A 166 1.13 -3.17 -4.10
N ALA A 167 1.19 -1.94 -4.59
CA ALA A 167 1.45 -0.77 -3.75
C ALA A 167 0.41 -0.57 -2.63
N TYR A 168 -0.85 -0.94 -2.89
CA TYR A 168 -1.98 -0.72 -1.96
C TYR A 168 -2.15 -1.83 -0.91
N THR A 169 -1.25 -2.78 -0.86
CA THR A 169 -1.16 -3.79 0.23
C THR A 169 -1.04 -3.13 1.61
N VAL A 170 -0.58 -1.90 1.66
CA VAL A 170 -0.50 -1.10 2.89
C VAL A 170 -1.85 -0.93 3.58
N ASP A 171 -2.97 -0.91 2.86
CA ASP A 171 -4.32 -0.76 3.44
C ASP A 171 -4.58 -1.84 4.50
N VAL A 172 -4.29 -3.09 4.17
CA VAL A 172 -4.49 -4.23 5.09
C VAL A 172 -3.34 -4.35 6.09
N ALA A 173 -2.11 -4.18 5.64
CA ALA A 173 -0.93 -4.31 6.49
C ALA A 173 -0.93 -3.29 7.64
N LEU A 174 -1.30 -2.04 7.36
CA LEU A 174 -1.44 -1.00 8.38
C LEU A 174 -2.56 -1.34 9.37
N HIS A 175 -3.73 -1.74 8.88
CA HIS A 175 -4.85 -2.09 9.75
C HIS A 175 -4.49 -3.22 10.72
N GLU A 176 -3.89 -4.31 10.22
CA GLU A 176 -3.42 -5.40 11.09
C GLU A 176 -2.39 -4.94 12.12
N ALA A 177 -1.45 -4.07 11.72
CA ALA A 177 -0.45 -3.52 12.63
C ALA A 177 -1.08 -2.63 13.71
N LEU A 178 -2.03 -1.77 13.34
CA LEU A 178 -2.75 -0.91 14.29
C LEU A 178 -3.60 -1.72 15.28
N LEU A 179 -4.25 -2.80 14.84
CA LEU A 179 -4.99 -3.71 15.71
C LEU A 179 -4.11 -4.38 16.77
N ARG A 180 -2.82 -4.62 16.47
CA ARG A 180 -1.84 -5.17 17.42
C ARG A 180 -1.06 -4.11 18.19
N SER A 181 -1.16 -2.85 17.78
CA SER A 181 -0.32 -1.78 18.33
C SER A 181 -0.52 -1.61 19.84
N PRO A 182 0.55 -1.36 20.61
CA PRO A 182 0.45 -1.00 22.03
C PRO A 182 -0.27 0.34 22.23
N HIS A 183 -0.41 1.16 21.21
CA HIS A 183 -1.18 2.42 21.22
C HIS A 183 -2.70 2.21 21.19
N ARG A 184 -3.18 1.01 20.78
CA ARG A 184 -4.60 0.73 20.65
C ARG A 184 -5.31 0.74 22.01
N VAL A 185 -6.51 1.36 22.04
CA VAL A 185 -7.45 1.34 23.17
C VAL A 185 -8.71 0.56 22.80
N ALA A 186 -9.37 -0.02 23.79
CA ALA A 186 -10.64 -0.73 23.61
C ALA A 186 -11.85 0.20 23.63
N SER A 187 -11.77 1.29 24.43
CA SER A 187 -12.85 2.29 24.52
C SER A 187 -12.52 3.51 23.66
N PRO A 188 -13.46 4.00 22.86
CA PRO A 188 -13.29 5.24 22.12
C PRO A 188 -13.12 6.47 23.03
N ASP A 189 -13.64 6.42 24.27
CA ASP A 189 -13.49 7.52 25.24
C ASP A 189 -12.05 7.68 25.74
N ASP A 190 -11.24 6.63 25.64
CA ASP A 190 -9.83 6.66 26.02
C ASP A 190 -8.92 7.12 24.88
N ALA A 191 -9.44 7.34 23.69
CA ALA A 191 -8.64 7.60 22.50
C ALA A 191 -8.24 9.07 22.36
N ASP A 192 -7.05 9.29 21.83
CA ASP A 192 -6.59 10.59 21.33
C ASP A 192 -6.83 10.73 19.83
N PHE A 193 -6.80 9.58 19.10
CA PHE A 193 -7.05 9.48 17.66
C PHE A 193 -7.89 8.25 17.34
N PHE A 194 -8.52 8.27 16.15
CA PHE A 194 -9.46 7.27 15.69
C PHE A 194 -9.09 6.83 14.27
N TYR A 195 -8.88 5.54 14.03
CA TYR A 195 -8.62 5.01 12.70
C TYR A 195 -9.88 4.42 12.08
N ILE A 196 -10.20 4.84 10.86
CA ILE A 196 -11.34 4.37 10.07
C ILE A 196 -10.82 3.46 8.95
N PRO A 197 -10.94 2.13 9.07
CA PRO A 197 -10.49 1.20 8.03
C PRO A 197 -11.50 1.14 6.89
N THR A 198 -11.11 1.53 5.68
CA THR A 198 -12.00 1.53 4.50
C THR A 198 -11.50 0.63 3.37
N TYR A 199 -10.22 0.27 3.34
CA TYR A 199 -9.57 -0.45 2.22
C TYR A 199 -9.92 0.14 0.85
N LEU A 200 -9.99 1.45 0.80
CA LEU A 200 -10.47 2.20 -0.34
C LEU A 200 -9.72 1.87 -1.63
N SER A 201 -8.40 1.89 -1.55
CA SER A 201 -7.55 1.66 -2.71
C SER A 201 -7.64 0.23 -3.22
N CYS A 202 -7.87 -0.71 -2.30
CA CYS A 202 -8.12 -2.11 -2.63
C CYS A 202 -9.51 -2.31 -3.27
N ALA A 203 -10.52 -1.58 -2.82
CA ALA A 203 -11.88 -1.66 -3.33
C ALA A 203 -12.00 -1.12 -4.75
N ILE A 204 -11.34 -0.02 -5.04
CA ILE A 204 -11.42 0.66 -6.33
C ILE A 204 -10.96 -0.24 -7.48
N LEU A 205 -9.98 -1.10 -7.26
CA LEU A 205 -9.43 -1.98 -8.29
C LEU A 205 -10.30 -3.17 -8.66
N PRO A 206 -11.09 -3.84 -7.76
CA PRO A 206 -12.02 -4.87 -8.16
C PRO A 206 -13.08 -4.40 -9.14
N VAL A 207 -13.55 -3.19 -8.98
CA VAL A 207 -14.54 -2.61 -9.90
C VAL A 207 -14.03 -2.63 -11.34
N TYR A 208 -12.72 -2.53 -11.51
CA TYR A 208 -12.10 -2.71 -12.82
C TYR A 208 -12.11 -4.12 -13.35
N ASP A 209 -11.85 -5.06 -12.47
CA ASP A 209 -11.62 -6.44 -12.88
C ASP A 209 -12.91 -7.17 -13.19
N TYR A 210 -14.06 -6.69 -12.67
CA TYR A 210 -15.36 -7.35 -12.80
C TYR A 210 -16.31 -6.65 -13.76
N THR A 211 -16.09 -5.41 -14.09
CA THR A 211 -16.77 -4.75 -15.19
C THR A 211 -16.07 -5.14 -16.49
N GLY A 212 -16.81 -5.52 -17.50
CA GLY A 212 -16.26 -5.91 -18.81
C GLY A 212 -15.40 -4.80 -19.44
N PRO A 213 -14.68 -5.08 -20.55
CA PRO A 213 -13.81 -4.10 -21.19
C PRO A 213 -14.47 -2.79 -21.57
N ALA A 214 -15.74 -2.84 -21.94
CA ALA A 214 -16.51 -1.64 -22.24
C ALA A 214 -16.76 -0.82 -20.97
N ASP A 215 -17.00 -1.49 -19.86
CA ASP A 215 -17.21 -0.84 -18.57
C ASP A 215 -15.87 -0.44 -17.92
N TYR A 216 -14.79 -1.16 -18.22
CA TYR A 216 -13.45 -0.77 -17.83
C TYR A 216 -13.05 0.56 -18.47
N GLN A 217 -13.33 0.76 -19.74
CA GLN A 217 -13.04 2.01 -20.43
C GLN A 217 -14.04 3.13 -20.09
N ARG A 218 -15.30 2.77 -19.81
CA ARG A 218 -16.38 3.69 -19.45
C ARG A 218 -16.58 3.86 -17.95
N GLY A 219 -16.16 2.90 -17.16
CA GLY A 219 -16.34 2.87 -15.71
C GLY A 219 -15.30 3.69 -14.92
N PHE A 220 -14.36 4.28 -15.60
CA PHE A 220 -13.29 5.07 -14.99
C PHE A 220 -13.77 6.20 -14.07
N PRO A 221 -14.78 6.99 -14.45
CA PRO A 221 -15.29 8.04 -13.58
C PRO A 221 -15.94 7.50 -12.30
N MET A 222 -16.30 6.22 -12.29
CA MET A 222 -16.89 5.59 -11.10
C MET A 222 -15.91 5.45 -9.94
N ARG A 223 -14.60 5.42 -10.19
CA ARG A 223 -13.60 5.30 -9.12
C ARG A 223 -13.64 6.43 -8.10
N PRO A 224 -13.49 7.69 -8.49
CA PRO A 224 -13.58 8.79 -7.55
C PRO A 224 -14.93 8.83 -6.86
N VAL A 225 -16.02 8.56 -7.59
CA VAL A 225 -17.37 8.51 -7.02
C VAL A 225 -17.50 7.37 -6.03
N THR A 226 -16.99 6.18 -6.38
CA THR A 226 -16.99 5.03 -5.48
C THR A 226 -16.16 5.31 -4.23
N ALA A 227 -14.98 5.89 -4.37
CA ALA A 227 -14.11 6.27 -3.27
C ALA A 227 -14.82 7.24 -2.33
N MET A 228 -15.40 8.28 -2.88
CA MET A 228 -16.11 9.28 -2.10
C MET A 228 -17.32 8.68 -1.38
N ARG A 229 -18.11 7.84 -2.03
CA ARG A 229 -19.24 7.14 -1.40
C ARG A 229 -18.79 6.25 -0.26
N MET A 230 -17.77 5.43 -0.48
CA MET A 230 -17.23 4.55 0.57
C MET A 230 -16.74 5.33 1.79
N LEU A 231 -16.06 6.46 1.57
CA LEU A 231 -15.62 7.31 2.69
C LEU A 231 -16.79 7.99 3.38
N SER A 232 -17.78 8.47 2.63
CA SER A 232 -19.00 9.06 3.20
C SER A 232 -19.77 8.03 4.03
N ASP A 233 -20.00 6.84 3.48
CA ASP A 233 -20.69 5.76 4.17
C ASP A 233 -19.95 5.32 5.44
N ALA A 234 -18.61 5.26 5.40
CA ALA A 234 -17.80 4.94 6.57
C ALA A 234 -17.91 6.01 7.66
N VAL A 235 -17.89 7.30 7.28
CA VAL A 235 -18.08 8.40 8.23
C VAL A 235 -19.49 8.41 8.81
N ASP A 236 -20.52 8.19 7.99
CA ASP A 236 -21.90 8.09 8.48
C ASP A 236 -22.06 6.95 9.46
N ARG A 237 -21.41 5.81 9.20
CA ARG A 237 -21.38 4.68 10.11
C ARG A 237 -20.67 5.00 11.42
N VAL A 238 -19.51 5.66 11.36
CA VAL A 238 -18.77 6.13 12.55
C VAL A 238 -19.61 7.07 13.39
N ARG A 239 -20.34 8.00 12.77
CA ARG A 239 -21.26 8.92 13.46
C ARG A 239 -22.41 8.19 14.16
N ALA A 240 -22.92 7.13 13.54
CA ALA A 240 -23.94 6.30 14.14
C ALA A 240 -23.44 5.48 15.35
N LEU A 241 -22.13 5.24 15.47
CA LEU A 241 -21.51 4.53 16.60
C LEU A 241 -21.26 5.42 17.83
N GLY A 242 -21.30 6.74 17.70
CA GLY A 242 -21.10 7.65 18.82
C GLY A 242 -20.70 9.07 18.42
N PRO A 243 -20.55 9.97 19.39
CA PRO A 243 -20.35 11.40 19.14
C PRO A 243 -18.92 11.78 18.75
N HIS A 244 -18.00 10.83 18.65
CA HIS A 244 -16.55 11.09 18.58
C HIS A 244 -16.14 11.84 17.32
N TRP A 245 -16.76 11.53 16.16
CA TRP A 245 -16.54 12.28 14.93
C TRP A 245 -17.03 13.73 15.05
N ASP A 246 -18.28 13.91 15.49
CA ASP A 246 -18.90 15.24 15.51
C ASP A 246 -18.28 16.17 16.55
N ARG A 247 -17.79 15.62 17.68
CA ARG A 247 -17.07 16.36 18.72
C ARG A 247 -15.89 17.15 18.18
N SER A 248 -15.16 16.60 17.24
CA SER A 248 -13.95 17.21 16.66
C SER A 248 -14.14 17.61 15.19
N ALA A 249 -15.33 17.38 14.62
CA ALA A 249 -15.58 17.44 13.18
C ALA A 249 -14.57 16.57 12.38
N GLY A 250 -14.15 15.45 12.95
CA GLY A 250 -13.23 14.50 12.34
C GLY A 250 -11.74 14.85 12.44
N ARG A 251 -11.34 15.93 13.12
CA ARG A 251 -9.92 16.37 13.18
C ARG A 251 -8.97 15.40 13.88
N ASP A 252 -9.49 14.52 14.71
CA ASP A 252 -8.77 13.43 15.39
C ASP A 252 -8.96 12.06 14.71
N HIS A 253 -9.64 12.03 13.56
CA HIS A 253 -9.87 10.81 12.80
C HIS A 253 -8.86 10.68 11.67
N ILE A 254 -8.47 9.44 11.41
CA ILE A 254 -7.43 9.05 10.45
C ILE A 254 -8.05 8.14 9.42
N VAL A 255 -7.84 8.43 8.15
CA VAL A 255 -8.17 7.56 7.02
C VAL A 255 -6.92 7.28 6.18
N LEU A 256 -6.82 6.08 5.62
CA LEU A 256 -5.74 5.76 4.67
C LEU A 256 -6.32 5.77 3.25
N ILE A 257 -5.70 6.57 2.39
CA ILE A 257 -5.98 6.61 0.96
C ILE A 257 -4.66 6.43 0.22
N SER A 258 -4.27 5.19 0.01
CA SER A 258 -2.98 4.82 -0.59
C SER A 258 -2.95 4.90 -2.11
N HIS A 259 -4.08 5.21 -2.76
CA HIS A 259 -4.17 5.34 -4.22
C HIS A 259 -3.27 6.47 -4.76
N ASP A 260 -2.94 6.39 -6.05
CA ASP A 260 -2.04 7.33 -6.73
C ASP A 260 -2.43 8.80 -6.59
N GLU A 261 -3.70 9.11 -6.42
CA GLU A 261 -4.23 10.46 -6.27
C GLU A 261 -4.63 10.81 -4.83
N GLY A 262 -4.51 9.85 -3.94
CA GLY A 262 -4.65 10.06 -2.51
C GLY A 262 -5.91 10.81 -2.10
N GLY A 263 -5.72 11.85 -1.29
CA GLY A 263 -6.78 12.66 -0.73
C GLY A 263 -7.63 13.44 -1.73
N CYS A 264 -7.25 13.50 -3.02
CA CYS A 264 -8.05 14.16 -4.06
C CYS A 264 -9.47 13.60 -4.17
N TRP A 265 -9.65 12.33 -3.80
CA TRP A 265 -10.94 11.64 -3.89
C TRP A 265 -11.70 11.61 -2.57
N ALA A 266 -11.21 12.29 -1.55
CA ALA A 266 -11.92 12.39 -0.29
C ALA A 266 -13.10 13.39 -0.39
N PRO A 267 -14.25 13.11 0.27
CA PRO A 267 -15.31 14.09 0.45
C PRO A 267 -14.79 15.35 1.16
N ARG A 268 -15.36 16.51 0.86
CA ARG A 268 -14.89 17.79 1.42
C ARG A 268 -14.76 17.79 2.94
N GLY A 269 -15.73 17.24 3.65
CA GLY A 269 -15.70 17.17 5.11
C GLY A 269 -14.57 16.30 5.64
N VAL A 270 -14.24 15.21 4.94
CA VAL A 270 -13.09 14.36 5.28
C VAL A 270 -11.79 15.05 4.92
N ALA A 271 -11.69 15.57 3.69
CA ALA A 271 -10.48 16.23 3.20
C ALA A 271 -10.10 17.47 4.02
N ALA A 272 -11.08 18.23 4.49
CA ALA A 272 -10.84 19.46 5.27
C ALA A 272 -10.31 19.18 6.68
N ASN A 273 -10.79 18.13 7.32
CA ASN A 273 -10.58 17.95 8.76
C ASN A 273 -9.80 16.68 9.11
N ALA A 274 -10.16 15.53 8.53
CA ALA A 274 -9.54 14.27 8.91
C ALA A 274 -8.07 14.21 8.48
N ILE A 275 -7.28 13.46 9.22
CA ILE A 275 -5.87 13.17 8.90
C ILE A 275 -5.85 12.11 7.81
N ILE A 276 -5.31 12.45 6.65
CA ILE A 276 -5.17 11.50 5.55
C ILE A 276 -3.75 10.93 5.56
N LEU A 277 -3.65 9.61 5.69
CA LEU A 277 -2.44 8.86 5.36
C LEU A 277 -2.46 8.57 3.87
N SER A 278 -1.38 8.87 3.14
CA SER A 278 -1.35 8.74 1.69
C SER A 278 0.06 8.48 1.20
N HIS A 279 0.19 7.94 -0.01
CA HIS A 279 1.46 7.95 -0.75
C HIS A 279 1.63 9.25 -1.56
N TRP A 280 0.56 9.99 -1.75
CA TRP A 280 0.51 11.22 -2.53
C TRP A 280 0.78 12.44 -1.65
N GLY A 281 1.95 13.05 -1.82
CA GLY A 281 2.39 14.22 -1.05
C GLY A 281 2.42 15.53 -1.85
N ARG A 282 1.67 15.63 -2.94
CA ARG A 282 1.68 16.80 -3.79
C ARG A 282 0.93 17.98 -3.15
N MET A 283 1.64 19.12 -3.04
CA MET A 283 1.17 20.31 -2.33
C MET A 283 0.58 21.41 -3.22
N ASP A 284 0.55 21.21 -4.53
CA ASP A 284 -0.01 22.23 -5.43
C ASP A 284 -1.48 22.46 -5.11
N ALA A 285 -1.88 23.71 -4.99
CA ALA A 285 -3.27 24.10 -4.72
C ALA A 285 -4.23 23.66 -5.84
N GLN A 286 -3.72 23.56 -7.05
CA GLN A 286 -4.41 23.02 -8.22
C GLN A 286 -3.49 22.04 -8.93
N PRO A 287 -3.37 20.81 -8.45
CA PRO A 287 -2.49 19.83 -9.06
C PRO A 287 -2.99 19.51 -10.46
N HIS A 288 -2.10 19.69 -11.43
CA HIS A 288 -2.29 19.15 -12.75
C HIS A 288 -1.77 17.74 -12.75
N SER A 289 -2.61 16.78 -12.95
CA SER A 289 -2.12 15.45 -13.15
C SER A 289 -1.72 15.24 -14.59
N SER A 290 -0.58 14.63 -14.76
CA SER A 290 -0.09 14.10 -16.03
C SER A 290 -0.14 12.57 -16.03
N SER A 291 -0.80 11.99 -15.02
CA SER A 291 -0.92 10.55 -14.88
C SER A 291 -1.80 9.98 -15.98
N ARG A 292 -1.36 8.87 -16.58
CA ARG A 292 -2.17 8.09 -17.50
C ARG A 292 -3.43 7.50 -16.85
N TYR A 293 -3.46 7.43 -15.54
CA TYR A 293 -4.61 6.98 -14.75
C TYR A 293 -5.63 8.10 -14.50
N MET A 294 -5.37 9.28 -15.03
CA MET A 294 -6.19 10.42 -14.77
C MET A 294 -7.27 10.58 -15.81
N ALA A 295 -8.31 11.19 -15.33
CA ALA A 295 -9.43 11.67 -16.08
C ALA A 295 -9.06 12.59 -17.26
N ASP A 296 -7.84 13.00 -17.41
CA ASP A 296 -7.37 13.69 -18.63
C ASP A 296 -7.62 12.88 -19.90
N ASN A 297 -7.70 11.54 -19.78
CA ASN A 297 -8.09 10.68 -20.89
C ASN A 297 -9.62 10.51 -21.01
N TRP A 298 -10.39 11.12 -20.12
CA TRP A 298 -11.84 10.97 -20.03
C TRP A 298 -12.60 12.23 -20.41
N GLU A 299 -11.88 13.28 -20.75
CA GLU A 299 -12.47 14.55 -21.17
C GLU A 299 -13.38 14.41 -22.38
N SER A 300 -13.11 13.43 -23.26
CA SER A 300 -13.89 13.20 -24.46
C SER A 300 -15.18 12.41 -24.24
N ASP A 301 -15.27 11.63 -23.15
CA ASP A 301 -16.33 10.63 -23.01
C ASP A 301 -17.42 11.02 -21.99
N TRP A 302 -17.19 12.04 -21.17
CA TRP A 302 -18.08 12.39 -20.07
C TRP A 302 -18.51 13.84 -20.09
N LYS A 303 -19.69 14.05 -20.66
CA LYS A 303 -20.37 15.37 -20.65
C LYS A 303 -21.36 15.53 -19.49
N SER A 304 -21.54 14.52 -18.65
CA SER A 304 -22.52 14.57 -17.57
C SER A 304 -21.91 14.95 -16.24
N SER A 305 -22.64 15.72 -15.45
CA SER A 305 -22.31 16.01 -14.07
C SER A 305 -22.80 14.88 -13.15
N ILE A 306 -21.96 14.42 -12.23
CA ILE A 306 -22.34 13.46 -11.19
C ILE A 306 -22.48 14.23 -9.89
N ARG A 307 -23.58 14.00 -9.18
CA ARG A 307 -23.78 14.57 -7.84
C ARG A 307 -23.07 13.66 -6.82
N ALA A 308 -22.09 14.23 -6.12
CA ALA A 308 -21.38 13.54 -5.05
C ALA A 308 -22.27 13.39 -3.81
N PRO A 309 -21.95 12.44 -2.88
CA PRO A 309 -22.68 12.24 -1.64
C PRO A 309 -22.77 13.50 -0.76
N ASP A 310 -21.73 14.35 -0.78
CA ASP A 310 -21.69 15.63 -0.07
C ASP A 310 -22.49 16.75 -0.76
N GLY A 311 -23.27 16.42 -1.79
CA GLY A 311 -24.06 17.35 -2.59
C GLY A 311 -23.28 18.15 -3.63
N ALA A 312 -21.95 18.01 -3.68
CA ALA A 312 -21.16 18.65 -4.72
C ALA A 312 -21.53 18.10 -6.11
N VAL A 313 -21.61 18.96 -7.09
CA VAL A 313 -21.82 18.57 -8.48
C VAL A 313 -20.46 18.42 -9.14
N TRP A 314 -20.16 17.22 -9.57
CA TRP A 314 -18.95 16.92 -10.29
C TRP A 314 -19.21 16.98 -11.77
N SER A 315 -18.55 17.88 -12.44
CA SER A 315 -18.51 17.92 -13.88
C SER A 315 -17.19 17.34 -14.34
N PHE A 316 -17.24 16.37 -15.23
CA PHE A 316 -16.06 15.78 -15.87
C PHE A 316 -15.62 16.58 -17.11
N GLU A 317 -16.31 17.64 -17.45
CA GLU A 317 -15.77 18.60 -18.42
C GLU A 317 -14.50 19.23 -17.86
N GLY A 318 -13.37 18.98 -18.50
CA GLY A 318 -12.05 19.37 -17.99
C GLY A 318 -11.43 18.35 -17.02
N GLY A 319 -11.97 17.11 -17.00
CA GLY A 319 -11.40 15.96 -16.32
C GLY A 319 -11.35 16.08 -14.81
N SER A 320 -10.46 15.31 -14.17
CA SER A 320 -10.22 15.31 -12.73
C SER A 320 -9.80 16.67 -12.17
N ARG A 321 -9.36 17.61 -13.01
CA ARG A 321 -9.00 18.96 -12.57
C ARG A 321 -10.11 19.66 -11.83
N ARG A 322 -11.38 19.44 -12.22
CA ARG A 322 -12.52 20.01 -11.50
C ARG A 322 -12.82 19.31 -10.18
N MET A 323 -12.53 18.03 -10.08
CA MET A 323 -12.64 17.28 -8.83
C MET A 323 -11.56 17.73 -7.84
N ILE A 324 -10.33 17.83 -8.30
CA ILE A 324 -9.17 18.28 -7.55
C ILE A 324 -9.29 19.74 -7.13
N GLY A 325 -9.94 20.59 -7.93
CA GLY A 325 -10.13 22.01 -7.64
C GLY A 325 -11.04 22.34 -6.45
N HIS A 326 -11.59 21.35 -5.76
CA HIS A 326 -12.48 21.57 -4.62
C HIS A 326 -11.75 21.64 -3.27
N HIS A 327 -10.59 21.02 -3.16
CA HIS A 327 -9.72 21.04 -1.97
C HIS A 327 -8.29 20.60 -2.35
N PRO A 328 -7.28 20.99 -1.58
CA PRO A 328 -5.93 20.44 -1.75
C PRO A 328 -5.95 18.93 -1.47
N CYS A 329 -5.25 18.17 -2.32
CA CYS A 329 -5.19 16.72 -2.19
C CYS A 329 -4.31 16.25 -1.03
N TYR A 330 -3.44 17.13 -0.55
CA TYR A 330 -2.55 16.93 0.57
C TYR A 330 -2.33 18.24 1.30
N ASP A 331 -2.51 18.21 2.61
CA ASP A 331 -2.25 19.33 3.52
C ASP A 331 -1.13 18.93 4.49
N PRO A 332 0.09 19.49 4.36
CA PRO A 332 1.21 19.15 5.22
C PRO A 332 0.98 19.46 6.70
N ALA A 333 0.02 20.33 7.04
CA ALA A 333 -0.29 20.66 8.42
C ALA A 333 -0.99 19.51 9.15
N LYS A 334 -1.76 18.68 8.43
CA LYS A 334 -2.54 17.59 9.03
C LYS A 334 -2.26 16.20 8.46
N ASP A 335 -1.96 16.08 7.15
CA ASP A 335 -1.81 14.79 6.47
C ASP A 335 -0.40 14.21 6.63
N ILE A 336 -0.27 12.92 6.42
CA ILE A 336 1.01 12.22 6.55
C ILE A 336 1.26 11.39 5.28
N VAL A 337 2.38 11.63 4.62
CA VAL A 337 2.85 10.74 3.57
C VAL A 337 3.52 9.53 4.21
N VAL A 338 3.06 8.32 3.83
CA VAL A 338 3.55 7.05 4.35
C VAL A 338 4.23 6.23 3.25
N PRO A 339 5.25 5.41 3.58
CA PRO A 339 5.92 4.56 2.60
C PRO A 339 5.01 3.43 2.11
N VAL A 340 5.34 2.84 0.95
CA VAL A 340 4.66 1.65 0.46
C VAL A 340 5.05 0.42 1.27
N PHE A 341 4.10 -0.52 1.41
CA PHE A 341 4.40 -1.83 1.96
C PHE A 341 5.32 -2.61 1.00
N LYS A 342 6.34 -3.26 1.55
CA LYS A 342 7.24 -4.18 0.83
C LYS A 342 7.46 -5.45 1.64
N PRO A 343 7.53 -6.61 0.98
CA PRO A 343 7.78 -7.87 1.66
C PRO A 343 9.22 -7.93 2.21
N PRO A 344 9.51 -8.85 3.15
CA PRO A 344 10.85 -9.05 3.69
C PRO A 344 11.90 -9.34 2.61
N SER A 345 11.52 -10.06 1.54
CA SER A 345 12.39 -10.35 0.38
C SER A 345 12.94 -9.10 -0.29
N ALA A 346 12.21 -8.00 -0.27
CA ALA A 346 12.66 -6.72 -0.82
C ALA A 346 13.79 -6.05 -0.02
N LEU A 347 14.11 -6.57 1.17
CA LEU A 347 15.15 -6.04 2.04
C LEU A 347 16.46 -6.83 1.98
N THR A 348 16.46 -8.02 1.40
CA THR A 348 17.59 -8.98 1.47
C THR A 348 18.91 -8.43 0.92
N SER A 349 18.86 -7.50 -0.02
CA SER A 349 20.05 -6.84 -0.59
C SER A 349 20.45 -5.56 0.16
N SER A 350 19.76 -5.21 1.25
CA SER A 350 20.05 -3.99 2.01
C SER A 350 21.43 -4.08 2.68
N PRO A 351 22.30 -3.08 2.50
CA PRO A 351 23.57 -3.04 3.20
C PRO A 351 23.42 -2.90 4.72
N PHE A 352 22.27 -2.41 5.19
CA PHE A 352 21.97 -2.20 6.60
C PHE A 352 21.63 -3.49 7.37
N LEU A 353 21.36 -4.59 6.64
CA LEU A 353 21.16 -5.91 7.22
C LEU A 353 22.47 -6.71 7.37
N ARG A 354 23.57 -6.17 6.93
CA ARG A 354 24.87 -6.84 7.02
C ARG A 354 25.40 -6.76 8.47
N PRO A 355 26.18 -7.73 8.90
CA PRO A 355 26.82 -7.67 10.22
C PRO A 355 27.61 -6.37 10.41
N PRO A 356 27.60 -5.77 11.62
CA PRO A 356 28.41 -4.59 11.92
C PRO A 356 29.88 -4.79 11.54
N GLY A 357 30.51 -3.78 10.94
CA GLY A 357 31.89 -3.85 10.47
C GLY A 357 32.08 -4.50 9.10
N SER A 358 31.02 -5.05 8.48
CA SER A 358 31.13 -5.56 7.12
C SER A 358 31.46 -4.43 6.14
N PRO A 359 32.42 -4.64 5.18
CA PRO A 359 32.72 -3.62 4.20
C PRO A 359 31.51 -3.32 3.33
N SER A 360 31.27 -2.03 3.07
CA SER A 360 30.19 -1.62 2.17
C SER A 360 30.43 -2.18 0.76
N PRO A 361 29.39 -2.63 0.05
CA PRO A 361 29.54 -3.08 -1.34
C PRO A 361 30.09 -1.93 -2.20
N PRO A 362 31.04 -2.21 -3.10
CA PRO A 362 31.56 -1.18 -3.98
C PRO A 362 30.45 -0.66 -4.90
N ARG A 363 30.35 0.67 -5.00
CA ARG A 363 29.35 1.35 -5.84
C ARG A 363 29.98 1.75 -7.15
N LYS A 364 29.70 0.99 -8.20
CA LYS A 364 30.27 1.16 -9.54
C LYS A 364 29.41 2.02 -10.47
N THR A 365 28.13 2.15 -10.17
CA THR A 365 27.17 2.93 -10.96
C THR A 365 27.01 4.31 -10.32
N LEU A 366 27.26 5.37 -11.08
CA LEU A 366 27.05 6.73 -10.59
C LEU A 366 25.55 6.98 -10.35
N ALA A 367 24.72 6.74 -11.36
CA ALA A 367 23.29 7.01 -11.31
C ALA A 367 22.47 5.84 -11.86
N TYR A 368 21.49 5.40 -11.08
CA TYR A 368 20.61 4.27 -11.41
C TYR A 368 19.16 4.68 -11.47
N PHE A 369 18.46 4.20 -12.48
CA PHE A 369 17.00 4.26 -12.56
C PHE A 369 16.46 2.96 -13.14
N SER A 370 15.42 2.41 -12.54
CA SER A 370 14.64 1.30 -13.07
C SER A 370 13.16 1.61 -13.06
N GLY A 371 12.49 1.39 -14.19
CA GLY A 371 11.04 1.58 -14.31
C GLY A 371 10.62 1.89 -15.73
N ASN A 372 9.32 2.12 -15.93
CA ASN A 372 8.83 2.52 -17.24
C ASN A 372 9.54 3.80 -17.71
N LEU A 373 10.27 3.71 -18.82
CA LEU A 373 11.11 4.80 -19.32
C LEU A 373 10.35 5.81 -20.18
N ALA A 374 9.33 5.37 -20.91
CA ALA A 374 8.71 6.23 -21.92
C ALA A 374 7.18 6.27 -21.86
N GLY A 375 6.51 5.20 -21.39
CA GLY A 375 5.06 5.13 -21.52
C GLY A 375 4.59 5.26 -22.98
N ASN A 376 3.27 5.27 -23.20
CA ASN A 376 2.71 5.53 -24.53
C ASN A 376 2.58 7.04 -24.84
N GLU A 377 2.77 7.90 -23.83
CA GLU A 377 2.74 9.35 -23.94
C GLU A 377 3.95 9.95 -23.20
N PRO A 378 5.15 9.93 -23.84
CA PRO A 378 6.40 10.30 -23.20
C PRO A 378 6.42 11.73 -22.62
N ALA A 379 5.73 12.66 -23.27
CA ALA A 379 5.67 14.06 -22.86
C ALA A 379 4.80 14.27 -21.61
N LYS A 380 3.81 13.42 -21.37
CA LYS A 380 2.87 13.54 -20.25
C LYS A 380 3.24 12.66 -19.08
N TYR A 381 3.61 11.38 -19.34
CA TYR A 381 3.94 10.45 -18.29
C TYR A 381 5.15 10.94 -17.47
N SER A 382 5.02 10.89 -16.15
CA SER A 382 6.08 11.36 -15.25
C SER A 382 6.45 12.84 -15.48
N ARG A 383 5.48 13.66 -15.90
CA ARG A 383 5.68 15.08 -16.27
C ARG A 383 6.77 15.28 -17.33
N GLY A 384 6.96 14.26 -18.20
CA GLY A 384 8.02 14.25 -19.21
C GLY A 384 9.43 13.99 -18.69
N ILE A 385 9.63 13.91 -17.36
CA ILE A 385 10.96 13.82 -16.74
C ILE A 385 11.68 12.55 -17.15
N ARG A 386 10.99 11.41 -17.18
CA ARG A 386 11.64 10.13 -17.57
C ARG A 386 12.05 10.13 -19.05
N HIS A 387 11.30 10.77 -19.89
CA HIS A 387 11.68 10.95 -21.30
C HIS A 387 12.97 11.78 -21.43
N ARG A 388 13.04 12.90 -20.71
CA ARG A 388 14.23 13.77 -20.66
C ARG A 388 15.44 13.03 -20.08
N LEU A 389 15.27 12.24 -19.03
CA LEU A 389 16.32 11.38 -18.47
C LEU A 389 16.88 10.41 -19.52
N VAL A 390 16.00 9.75 -20.26
CA VAL A 390 16.41 8.80 -21.31
C VAL A 390 17.15 9.51 -22.44
N ALA A 391 16.64 10.64 -22.88
CA ALA A 391 17.25 11.43 -23.95
C ALA A 391 18.65 11.93 -23.56
N ALA A 392 18.83 12.35 -22.31
CA ALA A 392 20.09 12.94 -21.85
C ALA A 392 21.15 11.92 -21.43
N PHE A 393 20.75 10.75 -20.90
CA PHE A 393 21.68 9.88 -20.18
C PHE A 393 21.67 8.40 -20.60
N ARG A 394 20.89 7.98 -21.59
CA ARG A 394 20.97 6.61 -22.11
C ARG A 394 22.34 6.37 -22.73
N GLY A 395 23.04 5.33 -22.26
CA GLY A 395 24.39 4.97 -22.74
C GLY A 395 25.52 5.84 -22.22
N LYS A 396 25.24 6.81 -21.35
CA LYS A 396 26.27 7.64 -20.74
C LYS A 396 27.05 6.87 -19.68
N ASP A 397 28.36 7.05 -19.65
CA ASP A 397 29.25 6.41 -18.67
C ASP A 397 28.83 6.72 -17.22
N GLY A 398 28.80 5.66 -16.41
CA GLY A 398 28.32 5.71 -15.03
C GLY A 398 26.80 5.71 -14.86
N TRP A 399 26.02 5.80 -15.96
CA TRP A 399 24.55 5.78 -15.91
C TRP A 399 23.96 4.42 -16.29
N ARG A 400 23.01 3.94 -15.49
CA ARG A 400 22.27 2.71 -15.74
C ARG A 400 20.76 2.97 -15.71
N LEU A 401 20.15 3.08 -16.88
CA LEU A 401 18.71 3.27 -17.07
C LEU A 401 18.07 1.98 -17.56
N VAL A 402 17.22 1.37 -16.75
CA VAL A 402 16.58 0.07 -17.03
C VAL A 402 15.08 0.24 -17.25
N GLY A 403 14.58 -0.25 -18.38
CA GLY A 403 13.20 -0.01 -18.84
C GLY A 403 12.12 -0.77 -18.12
N ASN A 404 12.41 -1.91 -17.53
CA ASN A 404 11.52 -2.71 -16.71
C ASN A 404 12.34 -3.30 -15.57
N ARG A 405 11.69 -3.80 -14.52
CA ARG A 405 12.34 -4.43 -13.36
C ARG A 405 13.07 -5.72 -13.75
N GLY A 406 13.97 -5.62 -14.73
CA GLY A 406 14.86 -6.70 -15.12
C GLY A 406 16.12 -6.72 -14.26
N GLY A 407 16.64 -7.89 -13.94
CA GLY A 407 17.84 -8.04 -13.13
C GLY A 407 17.57 -8.05 -11.62
N ASP A 408 18.65 -8.02 -10.84
CA ASP A 408 18.60 -7.96 -9.37
C ASP A 408 18.43 -6.50 -8.92
N TYR A 409 17.18 -6.05 -8.85
CA TYR A 409 16.82 -4.67 -8.52
C TYR A 409 17.44 -4.20 -7.19
N GLY A 410 17.38 -5.01 -6.14
CA GLY A 410 17.93 -4.66 -4.83
C GLY A 410 19.45 -4.53 -4.86
N ARG A 411 20.12 -5.42 -5.59
CA ARG A 411 21.58 -5.35 -5.80
C ARG A 411 21.96 -4.11 -6.60
N ASP A 412 21.24 -3.81 -7.67
CA ASP A 412 21.49 -2.61 -8.47
C ASP A 412 21.38 -1.34 -7.62
N LEU A 413 20.36 -1.25 -6.74
CA LEU A 413 20.24 -0.15 -5.78
C LEU A 413 21.43 -0.10 -4.82
N SER A 414 21.79 -1.23 -4.20
CA SER A 414 22.85 -1.28 -3.18
C SER A 414 24.26 -1.04 -3.74
N THR A 415 24.45 -1.16 -5.05
CA THR A 415 25.74 -0.94 -5.76
C THR A 415 25.78 0.36 -6.57
N SER A 416 24.77 1.22 -6.46
CA SER A 416 24.71 2.52 -7.10
C SER A 416 24.95 3.65 -6.10
N GLU A 417 25.61 4.73 -6.54
CA GLU A 417 25.86 5.92 -5.72
C GLU A 417 24.56 6.70 -5.51
N PHE A 418 23.87 7.00 -6.62
CA PHE A 418 22.66 7.78 -6.67
C PHE A 418 21.53 6.99 -7.35
N CYS A 419 20.33 7.07 -6.78
CA CYS A 419 19.13 6.47 -7.34
C CYS A 419 18.15 7.56 -7.76
N ILE A 420 17.84 7.62 -9.05
CA ILE A 420 17.00 8.68 -9.60
C ILE A 420 15.54 8.38 -9.27
N VAL A 421 14.86 9.36 -8.68
CA VAL A 421 13.49 9.28 -8.21
C VAL A 421 12.62 10.32 -8.91
N PRO A 422 12.23 10.09 -10.17
CA PRO A 422 11.24 10.89 -10.86
C PRO A 422 9.83 10.47 -10.45
N PRO A 423 8.79 11.29 -10.70
CA PRO A 423 7.41 10.90 -10.48
C PRO A 423 7.08 9.57 -11.16
N GLY A 424 6.11 8.86 -10.60
CA GLY A 424 5.44 7.74 -11.25
C GLY A 424 4.42 8.23 -12.29
N GLY A 425 3.17 7.94 -12.04
CA GLY A 425 2.09 8.59 -12.76
C GLY A 425 2.13 10.09 -12.49
N ASP A 426 1.95 10.45 -11.24
CA ASP A 426 2.11 11.82 -10.75
C ASP A 426 2.28 11.81 -9.21
N GLY A 427 2.81 12.89 -8.63
CA GLY A 427 2.78 13.23 -7.20
C GLY A 427 3.44 12.27 -6.22
N TRP A 428 3.98 11.11 -6.64
CA TRP A 428 4.70 10.19 -5.77
C TRP A 428 5.58 9.18 -6.53
N SER A 429 6.47 8.53 -5.80
CA SER A 429 7.26 7.42 -6.32
C SER A 429 7.80 6.56 -5.18
N SER A 430 7.48 5.29 -5.17
CA SER A 430 8.00 4.31 -4.20
C SER A 430 9.52 4.08 -4.30
N ARG A 431 10.19 4.69 -5.29
CA ARG A 431 11.65 4.57 -5.47
C ARG A 431 12.43 5.27 -4.39
N VAL A 432 11.85 6.29 -3.73
CA VAL A 432 12.51 6.92 -2.58
C VAL A 432 12.68 5.92 -1.45
N ASP A 433 11.64 5.15 -1.17
CA ASP A 433 11.66 4.11 -0.14
C ASP A 433 12.67 3.02 -0.48
N ASP A 434 12.67 2.56 -1.75
CA ASP A 434 13.60 1.54 -2.23
C ASP A 434 15.04 2.02 -2.16
N ALA A 435 15.32 3.27 -2.54
CA ALA A 435 16.65 3.87 -2.49
C ALA A 435 17.16 3.96 -1.05
N VAL A 436 16.35 4.49 -0.13
CA VAL A 436 16.71 4.64 1.29
C VAL A 436 17.00 3.27 1.92
N ARG A 437 16.14 2.28 1.69
CA ARG A 437 16.34 0.92 2.21
C ARG A 437 17.62 0.24 1.74
N HIS A 438 18.16 0.64 0.59
CA HIS A 438 19.37 0.04 0.01
C HIS A 438 20.62 0.93 0.09
N GLY A 439 20.56 2.01 0.88
CA GLY A 439 21.70 2.90 1.06
C GLY A 439 22.10 3.65 -0.22
N CYS A 440 21.21 3.73 -1.20
CA CYS A 440 21.38 4.52 -2.41
C CYS A 440 20.88 5.95 -2.18
N ILE A 441 21.69 6.95 -2.45
CA ILE A 441 21.28 8.34 -2.24
C ILE A 441 20.17 8.69 -3.22
N ALA A 442 18.96 8.88 -2.72
CA ALA A 442 17.81 9.23 -3.56
C ALA A 442 17.97 10.64 -4.14
N VAL A 443 17.87 10.77 -5.46
CA VAL A 443 17.83 12.04 -6.18
C VAL A 443 16.38 12.31 -6.57
N ILE A 444 15.70 13.10 -5.78
CA ILE A 444 14.28 13.39 -5.92
C ILE A 444 14.08 14.50 -6.94
N ILE A 445 13.36 14.17 -8.01
CA ILE A 445 13.05 15.11 -9.11
C ILE A 445 11.53 15.25 -9.16
N MET A 446 10.99 15.86 -8.13
CA MET A 446 9.54 16.11 -7.98
C MET A 446 9.38 17.45 -7.27
N ASP A 447 9.01 18.48 -8.03
CA ASP A 447 8.72 19.79 -7.46
C ASP A 447 7.39 19.77 -6.71
N ASN A 448 7.30 20.48 -5.59
CA ASN A 448 6.11 20.60 -4.75
C ASN A 448 5.52 19.27 -4.27
N VAL A 449 6.37 18.27 -3.99
CA VAL A 449 5.92 16.97 -3.47
C VAL A 449 6.63 16.64 -2.16
N HIS A 450 5.87 16.38 -1.11
CA HIS A 450 6.38 15.81 0.14
C HIS A 450 6.61 14.31 0.00
N MET A 451 7.71 13.87 0.59
CA MET A 451 8.10 12.46 0.66
C MET A 451 7.58 11.83 1.97
N PRO A 452 7.65 10.49 2.10
CA PRO A 452 7.24 9.81 3.33
C PRO A 452 7.89 10.42 4.57
N PHE A 453 7.06 10.83 5.53
CA PHE A 453 7.50 11.42 6.80
C PHE A 453 8.39 12.66 6.69
N GLU A 454 8.34 13.40 5.60
CA GLU A 454 9.22 14.57 5.39
C GLU A 454 9.02 15.66 6.43
N SER A 455 7.84 15.74 7.06
CA SER A 455 7.60 16.65 8.19
C SER A 455 8.39 16.29 9.47
N LEU A 456 8.92 15.07 9.56
CA LEU A 456 9.70 14.57 10.69
C LEU A 456 11.16 14.32 10.35
N LEU A 457 11.44 13.92 9.11
CA LEU A 457 12.78 13.49 8.68
C LEU A 457 13.47 14.62 7.92
N GLN A 458 14.72 14.87 8.27
CA GLN A 458 15.56 15.88 7.60
C GLN A 458 16.12 15.31 6.29
N TYR A 459 15.31 15.36 5.23
CA TYR A 459 15.61 14.76 3.92
C TYR A 459 16.91 15.29 3.28
N ASP A 460 17.27 16.53 3.52
CA ASP A 460 18.52 17.17 3.05
C ASP A 460 19.78 16.48 3.58
N ARG A 461 19.68 15.76 4.69
CA ARG A 461 20.80 15.01 5.28
C ARG A 461 21.09 13.69 4.59
N PHE A 462 20.12 13.08 3.89
CA PHE A 462 20.29 11.74 3.32
C PHE A 462 19.79 11.61 1.87
N THR A 463 19.22 12.65 1.28
CA THR A 463 18.77 12.70 -0.12
C THR A 463 19.25 13.96 -0.81
N LEU A 464 19.09 14.01 -2.14
CA LEU A 464 19.26 15.21 -2.94
C LEU A 464 17.94 15.58 -3.60
N ARG A 465 17.59 16.86 -3.61
CA ARG A 465 16.51 17.39 -4.45
C ARG A 465 17.11 18.13 -5.63
N VAL A 466 16.59 17.86 -6.82
CA VAL A 466 16.92 18.56 -8.06
C VAL A 466 15.61 19.00 -8.71
N ALA A 467 15.53 20.28 -9.05
CA ALA A 467 14.34 20.82 -9.68
C ALA A 467 14.06 20.14 -11.02
N GLU A 468 12.80 19.95 -11.35
CA GLU A 468 12.37 19.29 -12.59
C GLU A 468 12.97 19.96 -13.85
N LYS A 469 13.16 21.27 -13.83
CA LYS A 469 13.79 22.04 -14.91
C LYS A 469 15.26 21.72 -15.14
N ASP A 470 15.96 21.19 -14.12
CA ASP A 470 17.42 20.96 -14.15
C ASP A 470 17.79 19.51 -14.47
N VAL A 471 16.87 18.70 -14.98
CA VAL A 471 17.09 17.27 -15.28
C VAL A 471 18.33 17.05 -16.15
N GLU A 472 18.56 17.83 -17.18
CA GLU A 472 19.68 17.67 -18.10
C GLU A 472 21.05 17.97 -17.44
N ARG A 473 21.05 18.68 -16.31
CA ARG A 473 22.26 19.02 -15.55
C ARG A 473 22.66 17.96 -14.53
N LEU A 474 21.85 16.90 -14.37
CA LEU A 474 22.03 15.88 -13.32
C LEU A 474 23.44 15.30 -13.29
N ASP A 475 24.02 14.94 -14.43
CA ASP A 475 25.35 14.33 -14.45
C ASP A 475 26.41 15.23 -13.80
N ALA A 476 26.43 16.52 -14.16
CA ALA A 476 27.34 17.48 -13.57
C ALA A 476 27.08 17.68 -12.07
N LEU A 477 25.81 17.80 -11.69
CA LEU A 477 25.41 17.96 -10.28
C LEU A 477 25.83 16.75 -9.43
N LEU A 478 25.63 15.53 -9.92
CA LEU A 478 25.94 14.31 -9.16
C LEU A 478 27.46 14.08 -9.05
N ARG A 479 28.21 14.34 -10.11
CA ARG A 479 29.70 14.25 -10.09
C ARG A 479 30.32 15.28 -9.15
N ALA A 480 29.69 16.42 -8.98
CA ALA A 480 30.16 17.48 -8.09
C ALA A 480 29.94 17.14 -6.59
N VAL A 481 29.15 16.12 -6.23
CA VAL A 481 28.95 15.72 -4.82
C VAL A 481 30.20 15.00 -4.29
N PRO A 482 30.93 15.57 -3.31
CA PRO A 482 32.17 14.96 -2.79
C PRO A 482 31.91 13.59 -2.16
N ALA A 483 32.87 12.68 -2.22
CA ALA A 483 32.79 11.35 -1.62
C ALA A 483 32.47 11.42 -0.11
N SER A 484 33.09 12.35 0.62
CA SER A 484 32.83 12.59 2.04
C SER A 484 31.38 12.95 2.34
N ARG A 485 30.75 13.77 1.48
CA ARG A 485 29.33 14.12 1.61
C ARG A 485 28.45 12.90 1.33
N ARG A 486 28.73 12.12 0.29
CA ARG A 486 27.99 10.89 -0.01
C ARG A 486 28.03 9.90 1.16
N GLU A 487 29.20 9.75 1.78
CA GLU A 487 29.39 8.91 2.96
C GLU A 487 28.61 9.44 4.17
N ALA A 488 28.62 10.74 4.42
CA ALA A 488 27.84 11.36 5.47
C ALA A 488 26.34 11.13 5.27
N MET A 489 25.84 11.27 4.04
CA MET A 489 24.43 11.01 3.69
C MET A 489 24.04 9.56 3.96
N ARG A 490 24.89 8.58 3.67
CA ARG A 490 24.62 7.17 3.97
C ARG A 490 24.61 6.87 5.47
N ARG A 491 25.47 7.52 6.25
CA ARG A 491 25.42 7.40 7.72
C ARG A 491 24.10 7.94 8.29
N GLU A 492 23.61 9.05 7.76
CA GLU A 492 22.28 9.55 8.17
C GLU A 492 21.16 8.62 7.73
N MET A 493 21.25 8.07 6.52
CA MET A 493 20.29 7.10 5.99
C MET A 493 20.22 5.83 6.84
N ALA A 494 21.36 5.36 7.37
CA ALA A 494 21.42 4.21 8.26
C ALA A 494 20.63 4.40 9.57
N LYS A 495 20.37 5.64 9.98
CA LYS A 495 19.56 5.95 11.18
C LYS A 495 18.06 5.97 10.92
N VAL A 496 17.64 6.03 9.65
CA VAL A 496 16.23 6.28 9.31
C VAL A 496 15.62 5.23 8.37
N TRP A 497 16.40 4.32 7.80
CA TRP A 497 15.93 3.40 6.77
C TRP A 497 14.79 2.50 7.23
N THR A 498 14.75 2.09 8.50
CA THR A 498 13.68 1.28 9.07
C THR A 498 12.33 1.97 9.01
N ARG A 499 12.29 3.29 9.11
CA ARG A 499 11.08 4.11 9.01
C ARG A 499 10.42 4.05 7.63
N PHE A 500 11.14 3.59 6.61
CA PHE A 500 10.62 3.35 5.27
C PHE A 500 10.16 1.90 5.06
N THR A 501 10.02 1.13 6.14
CA THR A 501 9.60 -0.27 6.13
C THR A 501 8.50 -0.51 7.15
N TYR A 502 7.85 -1.66 7.03
CA TYR A 502 6.91 -2.20 8.02
C TYR A 502 7.50 -3.45 8.68
N VAL A 503 8.82 -3.54 8.71
CA VAL A 503 9.55 -4.75 9.14
C VAL A 503 9.33 -5.07 10.62
N GLY A 504 9.27 -4.05 11.47
CA GLY A 504 8.95 -4.22 12.88
C GLY A 504 7.56 -4.84 13.07
N ALA A 505 6.56 -4.30 12.36
CA ALA A 505 5.20 -4.81 12.37
C ALA A 505 5.10 -6.24 11.83
N MET A 506 5.90 -6.61 10.81
CA MET A 506 5.94 -7.99 10.27
C MET A 506 6.55 -8.97 11.28
N LEU A 507 7.67 -8.61 11.89
CA LEU A 507 8.33 -9.42 12.91
C LEU A 507 7.45 -9.59 14.15
N ASP A 508 6.78 -8.51 14.55
CA ASP A 508 5.82 -8.52 15.64
C ASP A 508 4.62 -9.42 15.34
N SER A 509 4.05 -9.30 14.14
CA SER A 509 2.98 -10.17 13.70
C SER A 509 3.33 -11.65 13.83
N HIS A 510 4.56 -12.01 13.46
CA HIS A 510 5.00 -13.39 13.53
C HIS A 510 5.25 -13.86 14.97
N ALA A 511 5.85 -13.02 15.80
CA ALA A 511 6.07 -13.32 17.22
C ALA A 511 4.76 -13.42 18.00
N TYR A 512 3.77 -12.61 17.63
CA TYR A 512 2.48 -12.53 18.31
C TYR A 512 1.53 -13.70 17.95
N LEU A 513 1.56 -14.11 16.69
CA LEU A 513 0.67 -15.11 16.12
C LEU A 513 1.49 -16.29 15.59
N PRO A 514 1.95 -17.21 16.47
CA PRO A 514 2.49 -18.46 15.97
C PRO A 514 1.39 -19.12 15.13
N ARG A 515 1.63 -19.23 13.83
CA ARG A 515 0.68 -19.87 12.92
C ARG A 515 0.46 -21.30 13.36
N ARG A 516 -0.81 -21.67 13.48
CA ARG A 516 -1.21 -23.04 13.70
C ARG A 516 -1.92 -23.55 12.44
N HIS A 517 -1.50 -24.69 11.97
CA HIS A 517 -2.24 -25.44 10.97
C HIS A 517 -3.59 -25.87 11.53
N SER A 518 -4.56 -26.19 10.66
CA SER A 518 -5.87 -26.71 11.07
C SER A 518 -5.81 -27.97 11.93
N ASP A 519 -4.71 -28.72 11.88
CA ASP A 519 -4.41 -29.88 12.73
C ASP A 519 -3.71 -29.53 14.05
N GLY A 520 -3.55 -28.24 14.38
CA GLY A 520 -2.94 -27.75 15.60
C GLY A 520 -1.40 -27.62 15.59
N ARG A 521 -0.71 -28.07 14.53
CA ARG A 521 0.74 -27.91 14.42
C ARG A 521 1.12 -26.42 14.29
N VAL A 522 2.19 -26.04 14.97
CA VAL A 522 2.80 -24.71 14.81
C VAL A 522 3.62 -24.70 13.53
N LEU A 523 3.30 -23.78 12.62
CA LEU A 523 4.03 -23.63 11.38
C LEU A 523 5.35 -22.89 11.63
N PRO A 524 6.43 -23.26 10.89
CA PRO A 524 7.71 -22.61 11.05
C PRO A 524 7.64 -21.13 10.67
N ARG A 525 8.59 -20.37 11.20
CA ARG A 525 8.78 -18.98 10.78
C ARG A 525 9.13 -18.95 9.30
N PRO A 526 8.54 -18.01 8.51
CA PRO A 526 8.92 -17.87 7.11
C PRO A 526 10.43 -17.60 6.97
N ALA A 527 11.09 -18.33 6.08
CA ALA A 527 12.54 -18.22 5.88
C ALA A 527 13.00 -16.79 5.55
N GLU A 528 12.14 -16.00 4.94
CA GLU A 528 12.40 -14.58 4.67
C GLU A 528 12.51 -13.75 5.95
N LEU A 529 11.68 -14.03 6.95
CA LEU A 529 11.75 -13.35 8.25
C LEU A 529 12.90 -13.88 9.12
N GLU A 530 13.31 -15.14 8.95
CA GLU A 530 14.45 -15.69 9.67
C GLU A 530 15.76 -15.01 9.33
N ARG A 531 15.86 -14.48 8.12
CA ARG A 531 17.03 -13.74 7.64
C ARG A 531 17.11 -12.31 8.20
N LEU A 532 16.05 -11.82 8.81
CA LEU A 532 16.02 -10.48 9.38
C LEU A 532 16.47 -10.50 10.84
N PRO A 533 17.38 -9.60 11.24
CA PRO A 533 17.77 -9.47 12.64
C PRO A 533 16.58 -9.20 13.55
N ALA A 534 16.46 -9.93 14.64
CA ALA A 534 15.37 -9.73 15.60
C ALA A 534 15.39 -8.31 16.23
N THR A 535 16.56 -7.68 16.27
CA THR A 535 16.72 -6.29 16.75
C THR A 535 15.90 -5.28 15.97
N LEU A 536 15.57 -5.54 14.70
CA LEU A 536 14.71 -4.67 13.91
C LEU A 536 13.30 -4.51 14.49
N GLN A 537 12.86 -5.43 15.34
CA GLN A 537 11.58 -5.30 16.03
C GLN A 537 11.56 -4.14 17.04
N GLN A 538 12.74 -3.72 17.50
CA GLN A 538 12.91 -2.63 18.47
C GLN A 538 13.20 -1.29 17.80
N GLU A 539 13.53 -1.30 16.50
CA GLU A 539 13.79 -0.09 15.74
C GLU A 539 12.47 0.56 15.29
N PRO A 540 12.36 1.90 15.32
CA PRO A 540 11.17 2.57 14.84
C PRO A 540 10.98 2.32 13.35
N ASP A 541 9.90 1.63 12.99
CA ASP A 541 9.48 1.42 11.61
C ASP A 541 8.42 2.47 11.17
N ALA A 542 7.75 2.24 10.05
CA ALA A 542 6.72 3.13 9.54
C ALA A 542 5.56 3.31 10.53
N ILE A 543 5.17 2.27 11.27
CA ILE A 543 4.07 2.32 12.24
C ILE A 543 4.43 3.27 13.40
N GLU A 544 5.58 3.07 14.00
CA GLU A 544 6.05 3.93 15.09
C GLU A 544 6.26 5.38 14.62
N THR A 545 6.69 5.55 13.36
CA THR A 545 6.86 6.89 12.77
C THR A 545 5.53 7.61 12.54
N ILE A 546 4.46 6.87 12.18
CA ILE A 546 3.10 7.42 12.14
C ILE A 546 2.70 7.94 13.53
N PHE A 547 2.92 7.17 14.60
CA PHE A 547 2.59 7.62 15.95
C PHE A 547 3.43 8.82 16.40
N MET A 548 4.69 8.91 16.00
CA MET A 548 5.53 10.09 16.24
C MET A 548 4.94 11.33 15.53
N ALA A 549 4.49 11.19 14.29
CA ALA A 549 3.85 12.27 13.54
C ALA A 549 2.53 12.72 14.20
N LEU A 550 1.73 11.78 14.68
CA LEU A 550 0.50 12.07 15.41
C LEU A 550 0.78 12.80 16.75
N SER A 551 1.83 12.38 17.45
CA SER A 551 2.26 13.02 18.71
C SER A 551 2.65 14.48 18.50
N SER A 552 3.39 14.79 17.43
CA SER A 552 3.78 16.18 17.14
C SER A 552 2.58 17.07 16.81
N ARG A 553 1.58 16.53 16.10
CA ARG A 553 0.34 17.27 15.81
C ARG A 553 -0.52 17.54 17.05
N ARG A 554 -0.60 16.56 17.96
CA ARG A 554 -1.29 16.74 19.23
C ARG A 554 -0.68 17.88 20.06
N ALA A 555 0.64 18.00 20.06
CA ALA A 555 1.34 19.06 20.76
C ALA A 555 1.08 20.46 20.14
N ALA A 556 0.94 20.53 18.82
CA ALA A 556 0.65 21.78 18.10
C ALA A 556 -0.81 22.25 18.25
N ASN A 557 -1.73 21.33 18.58
CA ASN A 557 -3.17 21.63 18.74
C ASN A 557 -3.58 21.92 20.21
N LYS A 558 -2.65 21.85 21.15
CA LYS A 558 -2.80 22.28 22.55
C LYS A 558 -2.26 23.68 22.75
#